data_a0f5e7e31ed3fa29e69db0ba050761e1
#
_entry.id   a0f5e7e31ed3fa29e69db0ba050761e1
#
_cell.length_a   1.000
_cell.length_b   1.000
_cell.length_c   1.000
_cell.angle_alpha   90.00
_cell.angle_beta   90.00
_cell.angle_gamma   90.00
#
_symmetry.space_group_name_H-M   'P 1'
#
loop_
_entity.id
_entity.type
_entity.pdbx_description
1 polymer ?
#
loop_
_entity_poly.entity_id
_entity_poly.type
_entity_poly.pdbx_seq_one_letter_code
_entity_poly.pdbx_strand_id
1 'polypeptide(L)'
;EENDYKAKVTEDLKKIGRTHQIPGFRKGHVSLKDLERRFGKQVTSDVINQVVYEAVMKYIQENKLNVLGQPLPVEVNELDLKNQTSFTFEYDLAIAPALDVETDKNVHVPYYNIEVTDEMVDEQDKAFRKRFGAQVPGEEFEPDALVKGAIMQLNEDGSVKEGDDAIQVVSGILAPMYFTDKDQAALFEGKKVGDKVVFNPRKATGENITEIASMLNIDKARVAEVQGDFEMAISEIIVVKPAEIGEELFTNVFGKDKVHNEEEYREAVKNMISGELQGNSDMIFRWSARKVYMDKYGDMQLPAALLTKWLMTRNEEMTEEKAAEEFSRMESDLKWQLILDKVVENLGVKVEREDLLEFAKGLAARQFAQYGMTNIDDETIAKYAENILADKQYA
;
A
#
# COMPACT_ATOMS: atom_id res chain seq x y z
N GLU A 1 34.71 19.64 27.51
CA GLU A 1 36.01 19.66 28.15
C GLU A 1 36.44 18.24 28.56
N GLU A 2 37.75 18.07 28.96
CA GLU A 2 38.28 16.73 29.32
C GLU A 2 37.42 16.01 30.37
N ASN A 3 36.90 16.75 31.33
CA ASN A 3 36.09 16.18 32.41
C ASN A 3 34.76 15.57 31.92
N ASP A 4 34.26 16.01 30.80
CA ASP A 4 32.96 15.59 30.26
C ASP A 4 33.05 14.22 29.59
N TYR A 5 34.19 13.80 29.09
CA TYR A 5 34.36 12.57 28.33
C TYR A 5 35.35 11.56 28.90
N LYS A 6 36.34 11.98 29.71
CA LYS A 6 37.46 11.13 30.19
C LYS A 6 37.00 9.89 30.95
N ALA A 7 36.00 10.04 31.82
CA ALA A 7 35.47 8.92 32.59
C ALA A 7 34.81 7.86 31.66
N LYS A 8 34.03 8.30 30.69
CA LYS A 8 33.34 7.46 29.72
C LYS A 8 34.32 6.77 28.78
N VAL A 9 35.37 7.47 28.34
CA VAL A 9 36.49 6.88 27.54
C VAL A 9 37.14 5.74 28.31
N THR A 10 37.45 5.95 29.59
CA THR A 10 38.06 4.93 30.46
C THR A 10 37.14 3.71 30.63
N GLU A 11 35.83 3.93 30.76
CA GLU A 11 34.84 2.86 30.87
C GLU A 11 34.74 2.04 29.58
N ASP A 12 34.64 2.71 28.43
CA ASP A 12 34.52 2.06 27.13
C ASP A 12 35.80 1.28 26.75
N LEU A 13 36.97 1.82 27.05
CA LEU A 13 38.22 1.08 26.89
C LEU A 13 38.25 -0.19 27.75
N LYS A 14 37.81 -0.12 29.01
CA LYS A 14 37.70 -1.30 29.87
C LYS A 14 36.66 -2.31 29.34
N LYS A 15 35.55 -1.83 28.77
CA LYS A 15 34.53 -2.67 28.15
C LYS A 15 35.10 -3.42 26.94
N ILE A 16 35.83 -2.74 26.07
CA ILE A 16 36.54 -3.36 24.92
C ILE A 16 37.49 -4.44 25.41
N GLY A 17 38.35 -4.15 26.42
CA GLY A 17 39.27 -5.12 26.97
C GLY A 17 38.60 -6.38 27.55
N ARG A 18 37.37 -6.28 28.05
CA ARG A 18 36.59 -7.41 28.60
C ARG A 18 35.86 -8.21 27.50
N THR A 19 35.33 -7.52 26.49
CA THR A 19 34.44 -8.14 25.52
C THR A 19 35.16 -8.65 24.27
N HIS A 20 36.22 -7.96 23.82
CA HIS A 20 36.92 -8.30 22.59
C HIS A 20 38.18 -9.13 22.82
N GLN A 21 38.48 -10.01 21.88
CA GLN A 21 39.75 -10.73 21.84
C GLN A 21 40.82 -9.79 21.19
N ILE A 22 41.82 -9.39 21.98
CA ILE A 22 42.87 -8.50 21.50
C ILE A 22 44.13 -9.34 21.20
N PRO A 23 44.66 -9.27 19.97
CA PRO A 23 45.86 -10.03 19.59
C PRO A 23 47.02 -9.79 20.53
N GLY A 24 47.61 -10.88 21.05
CA GLY A 24 48.76 -10.82 21.98
C GLY A 24 48.38 -10.76 23.47
N PHE A 25 47.06 -10.77 23.81
CA PHE A 25 46.58 -10.74 25.20
C PHE A 25 45.51 -11.82 25.45
N ARG A 26 45.46 -12.29 26.67
CA ARG A 26 44.36 -13.12 27.13
C ARG A 26 43.13 -12.21 27.32
N LYS A 27 41.95 -12.66 26.88
CA LYS A 27 40.68 -11.94 27.02
C LYS A 27 40.46 -11.48 28.47
N GLY A 28 40.19 -10.20 28.66
CA GLY A 28 39.98 -9.58 29.96
C GLY A 28 41.25 -9.22 30.75
N HIS A 29 42.44 -9.49 30.23
CA HIS A 29 43.71 -9.25 30.90
C HIS A 29 44.60 -8.22 30.18
N VAL A 30 44.00 -7.26 29.48
CA VAL A 30 44.74 -6.17 28.80
C VAL A 30 44.83 -4.97 29.72
N SER A 31 46.01 -4.39 29.85
CA SER A 31 46.19 -3.18 30.69
C SER A 31 45.50 -1.96 30.05
N LEU A 32 45.01 -1.03 30.87
CA LEU A 32 44.37 0.21 30.38
C LEU A 32 45.33 0.97 29.45
N LYS A 33 46.60 1.01 29.79
CA LYS A 33 47.66 1.69 28.99
C LYS A 33 47.85 1.06 27.59
N ASP A 34 47.69 -0.27 27.47
CA ASP A 34 47.76 -0.94 26.17
C ASP A 34 46.48 -0.74 25.35
N LEU A 35 45.32 -0.65 26.02
CA LEU A 35 44.06 -0.28 25.40
C LEU A 35 44.08 1.15 24.88
N GLU A 36 44.54 2.10 25.67
CA GLU A 36 44.68 3.50 25.29
C GLU A 36 45.61 3.66 24.08
N ARG A 37 46.76 2.95 24.08
CA ARG A 37 47.70 3.00 22.97
C ARG A 37 47.10 2.46 21.67
N ARG A 38 46.24 1.46 21.71
CA ARG A 38 45.68 0.80 20.52
C ARG A 38 44.36 1.40 20.06
N PHE A 39 43.51 1.75 20.97
CA PHE A 39 42.14 2.17 20.71
C PHE A 39 41.82 3.58 21.20
N GLY A 40 42.71 4.20 21.98
CA GLY A 40 42.46 5.46 22.65
C GLY A 40 42.00 6.56 21.72
N LYS A 41 42.65 6.75 20.57
CA LYS A 41 42.26 7.81 19.60
C LYS A 41 40.81 7.60 19.13
N GLN A 42 40.50 6.39 18.68
CA GLN A 42 39.17 6.07 18.15
C GLN A 42 38.09 6.17 19.25
N VAL A 43 38.30 5.51 20.38
CA VAL A 43 37.31 5.50 21.50
C VAL A 43 37.10 6.92 22.03
N THR A 44 38.16 7.74 22.15
CA THR A 44 38.02 9.12 22.59
C THR A 44 37.21 9.95 21.60
N SER A 45 37.43 9.81 20.30
CA SER A 45 36.66 10.49 19.27
C SER A 45 35.15 10.07 19.32
N ASP A 46 34.92 8.78 19.41
CA ASP A 46 33.55 8.24 19.46
C ASP A 46 32.78 8.72 20.72
N VAL A 47 33.45 8.70 21.88
CA VAL A 47 32.85 9.16 23.14
C VAL A 47 32.60 10.66 23.11
N ILE A 48 33.54 11.48 22.56
CA ILE A 48 33.29 12.92 22.43
C ILE A 48 32.07 13.18 21.55
N ASN A 49 31.99 12.54 20.39
CA ASN A 49 30.84 12.69 19.50
C ASN A 49 29.53 12.28 20.20
N GLN A 50 29.55 11.21 20.97
CA GLN A 50 28.38 10.75 21.73
C GLN A 50 27.97 11.77 22.81
N VAL A 51 28.93 12.28 23.60
CA VAL A 51 28.66 13.29 24.65
C VAL A 51 28.08 14.56 24.04
N VAL A 52 28.64 15.01 22.92
CA VAL A 52 28.16 16.19 22.21
C VAL A 52 26.75 15.98 21.68
N TYR A 53 26.48 14.83 21.05
CA TYR A 53 25.14 14.49 20.54
C TYR A 53 24.12 14.45 21.69
N GLU A 54 24.45 13.79 22.82
CA GLU A 54 23.60 13.75 24.00
C GLU A 54 23.31 15.17 24.54
N ALA A 55 24.31 16.05 24.55
CA ALA A 55 24.14 17.44 24.99
C ALA A 55 23.22 18.25 24.05
N VAL A 56 23.38 18.08 22.74
CA VAL A 56 22.50 18.72 21.73
C VAL A 56 21.06 18.23 21.86
N MET A 57 20.86 16.93 21.97
CA MET A 57 19.51 16.35 22.16
C MET A 57 18.85 16.82 23.45
N LYS A 58 19.63 16.89 24.53
CA LYS A 58 19.16 17.43 25.82
C LYS A 58 18.75 18.90 25.69
N TYR A 59 19.54 19.72 25.02
CA TYR A 59 19.23 21.13 24.77
C TYR A 59 17.92 21.29 23.98
N ILE A 60 17.74 20.50 22.90
CA ILE A 60 16.50 20.48 22.10
C ILE A 60 15.30 20.16 22.98
N GLN A 61 15.41 19.13 23.83
CA GLN A 61 14.33 18.68 24.72
C GLN A 61 14.00 19.72 25.81
N GLU A 62 15.02 20.26 26.49
CA GLU A 62 14.83 21.23 27.57
C GLU A 62 14.22 22.54 27.08
N ASN A 63 14.59 22.97 25.86
CA ASN A 63 14.03 24.17 25.23
C ASN A 63 12.77 23.89 24.41
N LYS A 64 12.30 22.64 24.34
CA LYS A 64 11.12 22.22 23.57
C LYS A 64 11.17 22.67 22.13
N LEU A 65 12.34 22.57 21.49
CA LEU A 65 12.52 22.95 20.10
C LEU A 65 11.90 21.88 19.19
N ASN A 66 11.03 22.30 18.27
CA ASN A 66 10.50 21.42 17.24
C ASN A 66 11.49 21.36 16.07
N VAL A 67 12.39 20.39 16.10
CA VAL A 67 13.46 20.23 15.09
C VAL A 67 13.01 19.24 14.01
N LEU A 68 13.12 19.66 12.76
CA LEU A 68 12.84 18.86 11.58
C LEU A 68 14.10 18.10 11.15
N GLY A 69 14.03 16.78 11.13
CA GLY A 69 15.19 15.93 10.84
C GLY A 69 16.14 15.81 12.05
N GLN A 70 17.43 15.75 11.77
CA GLN A 70 18.48 15.60 12.78
C GLN A 70 19.37 16.85 12.84
N PRO A 71 19.98 17.16 14.01
CA PRO A 71 21.01 18.18 14.10
C PRO A 71 22.16 17.95 13.10
N LEU A 72 22.54 18.94 12.34
CA LEU A 72 23.62 18.85 11.36
C LEU A 72 24.89 19.53 11.90
N PRO A 73 26.02 18.83 11.95
CA PRO A 73 27.26 19.47 12.31
C PRO A 73 27.65 20.50 11.23
N VAL A 74 28.07 21.69 11.64
CA VAL A 74 28.49 22.76 10.72
C VAL A 74 29.82 22.38 10.06
N GLU A 75 30.75 21.85 10.85
CA GLU A 75 32.05 21.35 10.38
C GLU A 75 32.34 19.99 10.99
N VAL A 76 32.86 19.08 10.17
CA VAL A 76 33.36 17.77 10.59
C VAL A 76 34.86 17.76 10.47
N ASN A 77 35.53 18.31 11.49
CA ASN A 77 37.01 18.34 11.54
C ASN A 77 37.55 17.18 12.37
N GLU A 78 38.71 16.63 11.95
CA GLU A 78 39.43 15.66 12.80
C GLU A 78 39.83 16.31 14.11
N LEU A 79 39.51 15.68 15.24
CA LEU A 79 39.86 16.16 16.56
C LEU A 79 41.36 16.01 16.81
N ASP A 80 42.05 17.11 17.14
CA ASP A 80 43.45 17.07 17.55
C ASP A 80 43.59 16.63 19.03
N LEU A 81 43.37 15.34 19.25
CA LEU A 81 43.40 14.69 20.57
C LEU A 81 44.81 14.69 21.20
N LYS A 82 45.86 15.10 20.47
CA LYS A 82 47.20 15.15 21.02
C LYS A 82 47.53 16.47 21.69
N ASN A 83 46.97 17.57 21.16
CA ASN A 83 47.33 18.91 21.58
C ASN A 83 46.17 19.65 22.27
N GLN A 84 44.95 19.10 22.17
CA GLN A 84 43.74 19.73 22.70
C GLN A 84 42.98 18.78 23.60
N THR A 85 42.40 19.33 24.67
CA THR A 85 41.55 18.65 25.63
C THR A 85 40.17 19.29 25.75
N SER A 86 39.97 20.42 25.07
CA SER A 86 38.71 21.16 24.96
C SER A 86 38.35 21.36 23.50
N PHE A 87 37.12 21.09 23.15
CA PHE A 87 36.59 21.13 21.78
C PHE A 87 35.31 21.92 21.75
N THR A 88 35.11 22.68 20.66
CA THR A 88 33.86 23.39 20.38
C THR A 88 33.19 22.76 19.16
N PHE A 89 31.90 22.51 19.24
CA PHE A 89 31.10 21.96 18.16
C PHE A 89 29.95 22.89 17.87
N GLU A 90 29.65 23.05 16.60
CA GLU A 90 28.53 23.85 16.11
C GLU A 90 27.56 22.95 15.35
N TYR A 91 26.28 23.13 15.58
CA TYR A 91 25.22 22.38 14.93
C TYR A 91 24.15 23.30 14.39
N ASP A 92 23.75 23.06 13.14
CA ASP A 92 22.59 23.67 12.54
C ASP A 92 21.34 22.87 12.91
N LEU A 93 20.30 23.54 13.37
CA LEU A 93 19.02 22.95 13.68
C LEU A 93 17.95 23.49 12.73
N ALA A 94 17.32 22.60 11.97
CA ALA A 94 16.16 22.95 11.14
C ALA A 94 14.92 23.05 12.04
N ILE A 95 14.61 24.24 12.54
CA ILE A 95 13.49 24.47 13.46
C ILE A 95 12.21 24.68 12.66
N ALA A 96 11.14 23.97 13.02
CA ALA A 96 9.80 24.17 12.47
C ALA A 96 9.31 25.59 12.79
N PRO A 97 8.64 26.26 11.86
CA PRO A 97 8.05 27.58 12.12
C PRO A 97 7.02 27.50 13.25
N ALA A 98 6.92 28.58 14.03
CA ALA A 98 5.86 28.69 15.02
C ALA A 98 4.51 28.75 14.31
N LEU A 99 3.61 27.84 14.69
CA LEU A 99 2.31 27.67 14.07
C LEU A 99 1.21 27.77 15.13
N ASP A 100 0.28 28.71 14.92
CA ASP A 100 -0.94 28.83 15.71
C ASP A 100 -2.13 28.42 14.86
N VAL A 101 -2.65 27.23 15.11
CA VAL A 101 -3.71 26.61 14.31
C VAL A 101 -5.04 26.70 15.05
N GLU A 102 -6.01 27.34 14.43
CA GLU A 102 -7.36 27.35 14.94
C GLU A 102 -8.03 25.99 14.81
N THR A 103 -8.67 25.52 15.87
CA THR A 103 -9.41 24.25 15.93
C THR A 103 -10.81 24.43 16.51
N ASP A 104 -11.28 25.66 16.55
CA ASP A 104 -12.59 26.02 17.10
C ASP A 104 -13.70 25.95 16.03
N LYS A 105 -14.91 26.36 16.44
CA LYS A 105 -16.11 26.37 15.57
C LYS A 105 -16.03 27.29 14.35
N ASN A 106 -14.98 28.11 14.19
CA ASN A 106 -14.79 28.97 13.04
C ASN A 106 -14.13 28.22 11.87
N VAL A 107 -13.59 27.03 12.13
CA VAL A 107 -13.06 26.15 11.07
C VAL A 107 -14.17 25.25 10.57
N HIS A 108 -14.55 25.44 9.31
CA HIS A 108 -15.60 24.64 8.67
C HIS A 108 -15.00 23.69 7.65
N VAL A 109 -15.14 22.39 7.91
CA VAL A 109 -14.78 21.34 6.97
C VAL A 109 -16.08 20.63 6.53
N PRO A 110 -16.38 20.57 5.22
CA PRO A 110 -17.59 19.90 4.76
C PRO A 110 -17.47 18.37 5.00
N TYR A 111 -18.53 17.78 5.56
CA TYR A 111 -18.70 16.35 5.64
C TYR A 111 -19.89 15.95 4.75
N TYR A 112 -19.64 15.07 3.78
CA TYR A 112 -20.67 14.60 2.86
C TYR A 112 -21.20 13.26 3.34
N ASN A 113 -22.47 13.22 3.71
CA ASN A 113 -23.16 11.97 4.01
C ASN A 113 -23.86 11.46 2.74
N ILE A 114 -23.52 10.25 2.31
CA ILE A 114 -24.10 9.65 1.11
C ILE A 114 -25.27 8.76 1.55
N GLU A 115 -26.46 9.07 1.06
CA GLU A 115 -27.66 8.31 1.36
C GLU A 115 -27.76 7.09 0.45
N VAL A 116 -27.98 5.92 1.03
CA VAL A 116 -28.17 4.67 0.27
C VAL A 116 -29.59 4.64 -0.27
N THR A 117 -29.72 4.64 -1.60
CA THR A 117 -31.04 4.56 -2.27
C THR A 117 -31.48 3.11 -2.47
N ASP A 118 -32.76 2.91 -2.70
CA ASP A 118 -33.32 1.58 -2.98
C ASP A 118 -32.78 1.01 -4.29
N GLU A 119 -32.50 1.88 -5.30
CA GLU A 119 -31.85 1.48 -6.56
C GLU A 119 -30.47 0.88 -6.33
N MET A 120 -29.68 1.46 -5.41
CA MET A 120 -28.35 0.92 -5.06
C MET A 120 -28.48 -0.47 -4.42
N VAL A 121 -29.48 -0.67 -3.57
CA VAL A 121 -29.75 -1.96 -2.94
C VAL A 121 -30.16 -2.98 -4.01
N ASP A 122 -31.03 -2.59 -4.95
CA ASP A 122 -31.49 -3.46 -6.04
C ASP A 122 -30.37 -3.85 -7.01
N GLU A 123 -29.45 -2.92 -7.31
CA GLU A 123 -28.26 -3.21 -8.14
C GLU A 123 -27.33 -4.19 -7.44
N GLN A 124 -27.10 -3.99 -6.16
CA GLN A 124 -26.26 -4.89 -5.36
C GLN A 124 -26.89 -6.28 -5.21
N ASP A 125 -28.22 -6.35 -5.00
CA ASP A 125 -28.96 -7.61 -4.98
C ASP A 125 -28.78 -8.37 -6.31
N LYS A 126 -28.98 -7.69 -7.44
CA LYS A 126 -28.76 -8.29 -8.76
C LYS A 126 -27.34 -8.83 -8.92
N ALA A 127 -26.36 -8.08 -8.45
CA ALA A 127 -24.95 -8.50 -8.50
C ALA A 127 -24.72 -9.76 -7.63
N PHE A 128 -25.26 -9.83 -6.43
CA PHE A 128 -25.17 -11.01 -5.57
C PHE A 128 -25.89 -12.21 -6.15
N ARG A 129 -27.12 -12.04 -6.61
CA ARG A 129 -27.90 -13.12 -7.22
C ARG A 129 -27.22 -13.69 -8.47
N LYS A 130 -26.56 -12.82 -9.24
CA LYS A 130 -25.75 -13.24 -10.39
C LYS A 130 -24.48 -13.98 -9.93
N ARG A 131 -23.77 -13.46 -8.95
CA ARG A 131 -22.53 -14.07 -8.44
C ARG A 131 -22.74 -15.45 -7.85
N PHE A 132 -23.84 -15.64 -7.14
CA PHE A 132 -24.19 -16.92 -6.48
C PHE A 132 -25.21 -17.73 -7.26
N GLY A 133 -25.47 -17.33 -8.52
CA GLY A 133 -26.38 -18.04 -9.42
C GLY A 133 -25.80 -19.35 -9.93
N ALA A 134 -26.68 -20.19 -10.42
CA ALA A 134 -26.32 -21.48 -11.01
C ALA A 134 -25.97 -21.33 -12.51
N GLN A 135 -24.90 -21.98 -12.94
CA GLN A 135 -24.61 -22.13 -14.35
C GLN A 135 -25.52 -23.22 -14.93
N VAL A 136 -26.31 -22.88 -15.91
CA VAL A 136 -27.25 -23.78 -16.55
C VAL A 136 -27.11 -23.71 -18.10
N PRO A 137 -27.44 -24.80 -18.82
CA PRO A 137 -27.52 -24.75 -20.27
C PRO A 137 -28.57 -23.73 -20.73
N GLY A 138 -28.18 -22.89 -21.69
CA GLY A 138 -29.04 -21.94 -22.37
C GLY A 138 -29.26 -22.35 -23.83
N GLU A 139 -30.37 -21.93 -24.40
CA GLU A 139 -30.71 -22.19 -25.82
C GLU A 139 -30.16 -21.08 -26.74
N GLU A 140 -30.10 -19.86 -26.24
CA GLU A 140 -29.69 -18.65 -26.94
C GLU A 140 -28.65 -17.88 -26.13
N PHE A 141 -27.77 -17.16 -26.83
CA PHE A 141 -26.74 -16.35 -26.21
C PHE A 141 -27.34 -15.16 -25.45
N GLU A 142 -26.93 -15.02 -24.21
CA GLU A 142 -27.17 -13.85 -23.37
C GLU A 142 -25.86 -13.09 -23.15
N PRO A 143 -25.87 -11.76 -22.88
CA PRO A 143 -24.65 -10.95 -22.78
C PRO A 143 -23.57 -11.49 -21.83
N ASP A 144 -24.00 -12.24 -20.80
CA ASP A 144 -23.13 -12.81 -19.78
C ASP A 144 -22.88 -14.32 -19.95
N ALA A 145 -23.33 -14.89 -21.05
CA ALA A 145 -23.19 -16.32 -21.30
C ALA A 145 -21.74 -16.70 -21.65
N LEU A 146 -21.38 -17.93 -21.25
CA LEU A 146 -20.20 -18.61 -21.75
C LEU A 146 -20.63 -19.45 -22.97
N VAL A 147 -19.82 -19.41 -24.01
CA VAL A 147 -20.06 -20.18 -25.24
C VAL A 147 -19.01 -21.27 -25.35
N LYS A 148 -19.44 -22.52 -25.48
CA LYS A 148 -18.59 -23.68 -25.63
C LYS A 148 -18.71 -24.26 -27.03
N GLY A 149 -17.62 -24.70 -27.65
CA GLY A 149 -17.66 -25.29 -28.97
C GLY A 149 -16.28 -25.50 -29.59
N ALA A 150 -16.27 -25.92 -30.81
CA ALA A 150 -15.05 -26.07 -31.59
C ALA A 150 -14.65 -24.72 -32.22
N ILE A 151 -13.35 -24.37 -32.10
CA ILE A 151 -12.80 -23.16 -32.72
C ILE A 151 -11.83 -23.60 -33.80
N MET A 152 -12.07 -23.17 -35.03
CA MET A 152 -11.30 -23.55 -36.20
C MET A 152 -10.74 -22.32 -36.92
N GLN A 153 -9.45 -22.35 -37.24
CA GLN A 153 -8.82 -21.31 -38.07
C GLN A 153 -9.39 -21.31 -39.48
N LEU A 154 -9.63 -20.12 -40.03
CA LEU A 154 -10.11 -19.96 -41.40
C LEU A 154 -9.00 -19.52 -42.35
N ASN A 155 -9.10 -19.93 -43.60
CA ASN A 155 -8.35 -19.38 -44.73
C ASN A 155 -8.94 -18.02 -45.14
N GLU A 156 -8.23 -17.29 -46.02
CA GLU A 156 -8.69 -15.99 -46.52
C GLU A 156 -10.01 -16.07 -47.32
N ASP A 157 -10.32 -17.26 -47.87
CA ASP A 157 -11.57 -17.50 -48.60
C ASP A 157 -12.74 -17.91 -47.67
N GLY A 158 -12.51 -17.95 -46.36
CA GLY A 158 -13.50 -18.34 -45.35
C GLY A 158 -13.67 -19.84 -45.14
N SER A 159 -12.92 -20.67 -45.85
CA SER A 159 -12.92 -22.12 -45.62
C SER A 159 -12.10 -22.49 -44.37
N VAL A 160 -12.46 -23.59 -43.71
CA VAL A 160 -11.69 -24.10 -42.57
C VAL A 160 -10.28 -24.52 -43.05
N LYS A 161 -9.27 -24.02 -42.34
CA LYS A 161 -7.86 -24.39 -42.57
C LYS A 161 -7.61 -25.82 -42.13
N GLU A 162 -7.06 -26.63 -43.03
CA GLU A 162 -6.69 -28.03 -42.76
C GLU A 162 -5.16 -28.20 -42.77
N GLY A 163 -4.68 -29.24 -42.10
CA GLY A 163 -3.26 -29.60 -42.04
C GLY A 163 -2.64 -29.44 -40.66
N ASP A 164 -1.37 -29.84 -40.50
CA ASP A 164 -0.66 -29.89 -39.22
C ASP A 164 -0.40 -28.49 -38.64
N ASP A 165 -0.41 -27.45 -39.47
CA ASP A 165 -0.21 -26.06 -39.08
C ASP A 165 -1.52 -25.34 -38.72
N ALA A 166 -2.67 -25.98 -38.91
CA ALA A 166 -3.97 -25.39 -38.61
C ALA A 166 -4.20 -25.35 -37.09
N ILE A 167 -4.65 -24.19 -36.58
CA ILE A 167 -5.03 -24.05 -35.19
C ILE A 167 -6.48 -24.49 -35.03
N GLN A 168 -6.68 -25.56 -34.26
CA GLN A 168 -7.99 -26.15 -34.00
C GLN A 168 -8.15 -26.45 -32.51
N VAL A 169 -9.24 -25.98 -31.93
CA VAL A 169 -9.63 -26.26 -30.53
C VAL A 169 -10.93 -27.06 -30.56
N VAL A 170 -10.87 -28.31 -30.16
CA VAL A 170 -12.04 -29.22 -30.20
C VAL A 170 -13.14 -28.77 -29.23
N SER A 171 -12.76 -28.24 -28.09
CA SER A 171 -13.69 -27.78 -27.07
C SER A 171 -13.11 -26.53 -26.39
N GLY A 172 -13.33 -25.38 -27.00
CA GLY A 172 -13.00 -24.09 -26.47
C GLY A 172 -14.14 -23.48 -25.68
N ILE A 173 -13.85 -22.61 -24.73
CA ILE A 173 -14.81 -21.80 -23.99
C ILE A 173 -14.50 -20.34 -24.24
N LEU A 174 -15.49 -19.60 -24.71
CA LEU A 174 -15.41 -18.15 -24.90
C LEU A 174 -16.34 -17.44 -23.94
N ALA A 175 -15.89 -16.30 -23.46
CA ALA A 175 -16.70 -15.37 -22.66
C ALA A 175 -16.74 -14.00 -23.38
N PRO A 176 -17.64 -13.80 -24.35
CA PRO A 176 -17.67 -12.58 -25.15
C PRO A 176 -17.80 -11.29 -24.34
N MET A 177 -18.38 -11.36 -23.15
CA MET A 177 -18.49 -10.21 -22.23
C MET A 177 -17.13 -9.59 -21.84
N TYR A 178 -16.05 -10.36 -21.88
CA TYR A 178 -14.69 -9.91 -21.60
C TYR A 178 -13.90 -9.48 -22.83
N PHE A 179 -14.50 -9.57 -24.03
CA PHE A 179 -13.83 -9.12 -25.21
C PHE A 179 -13.56 -7.61 -25.16
N THR A 180 -12.34 -7.22 -25.47
CA THR A 180 -11.92 -5.82 -25.52
C THR A 180 -12.65 -5.07 -26.64
N ASP A 181 -12.79 -5.73 -27.80
CA ASP A 181 -13.53 -5.22 -28.95
C ASP A 181 -15.01 -5.60 -28.83
N LYS A 182 -15.88 -4.60 -28.68
CA LYS A 182 -17.32 -4.80 -28.52
C LYS A 182 -18.01 -5.26 -29.80
N ASP A 183 -17.46 -4.93 -30.96
CA ASP A 183 -17.98 -5.42 -32.23
C ASP A 183 -17.78 -6.94 -32.35
N GLN A 184 -16.65 -7.45 -31.86
CA GLN A 184 -16.42 -8.90 -31.80
C GLN A 184 -17.37 -9.60 -30.79
N ALA A 185 -17.68 -8.96 -29.68
CA ALA A 185 -18.65 -9.50 -28.72
C ALA A 185 -20.07 -9.54 -29.33
N ALA A 186 -20.49 -8.50 -30.03
CA ALA A 186 -21.79 -8.39 -30.69
C ALA A 186 -22.06 -9.48 -31.73
N LEU A 187 -21.03 -10.10 -32.30
CA LEU A 187 -21.17 -11.22 -33.25
C LEU A 187 -21.90 -12.44 -32.65
N PHE A 188 -21.94 -12.54 -31.31
CA PHE A 188 -22.59 -13.63 -30.61
C PHE A 188 -24.06 -13.33 -30.27
N GLU A 189 -24.50 -12.08 -30.39
CA GLU A 189 -25.90 -11.69 -30.13
C GLU A 189 -26.89 -12.48 -31.00
N GLY A 190 -27.95 -13.00 -30.36
CA GLY A 190 -28.98 -13.79 -31.04
C GLY A 190 -28.53 -15.17 -31.53
N LYS A 191 -27.33 -15.61 -31.21
CA LYS A 191 -26.82 -16.94 -31.61
C LYS A 191 -27.35 -18.02 -30.69
N LYS A 192 -27.52 -19.22 -31.26
CA LYS A 192 -28.07 -20.40 -30.58
C LYS A 192 -27.10 -21.58 -30.64
N VAL A 193 -27.37 -22.57 -29.84
CA VAL A 193 -26.67 -23.86 -29.94
C VAL A 193 -26.82 -24.42 -31.36
N GLY A 194 -25.71 -24.78 -31.99
CA GLY A 194 -25.61 -25.22 -33.36
C GLY A 194 -25.21 -24.15 -34.37
N ASP A 195 -25.27 -22.88 -33.99
CA ASP A 195 -24.84 -21.78 -34.85
C ASP A 195 -23.30 -21.68 -34.94
N LYS A 196 -22.84 -20.97 -35.98
CA LYS A 196 -21.45 -20.64 -36.19
C LYS A 196 -21.24 -19.15 -36.09
N VAL A 197 -20.14 -18.76 -35.47
CA VAL A 197 -19.72 -17.37 -35.35
C VAL A 197 -18.29 -17.22 -35.85
N VAL A 198 -18.09 -16.31 -36.80
CA VAL A 198 -16.76 -15.98 -37.28
C VAL A 198 -16.27 -14.74 -36.52
N PHE A 199 -15.15 -14.87 -35.85
CA PHE A 199 -14.57 -13.81 -35.04
C PHE A 199 -13.04 -13.77 -35.19
N ASN A 200 -12.44 -12.65 -34.77
CA ASN A 200 -10.99 -12.47 -34.81
C ASN A 200 -10.41 -12.50 -33.40
N PRO A 201 -9.63 -13.53 -33.03
CA PRO A 201 -9.07 -13.64 -31.66
C PRO A 201 -8.21 -12.46 -31.23
N ARG A 202 -7.42 -11.89 -32.18
CA ARG A 202 -6.56 -10.73 -31.87
C ARG A 202 -7.38 -9.49 -31.57
N LYS A 203 -8.40 -9.19 -32.35
CA LYS A 203 -9.32 -8.08 -32.10
C LYS A 203 -10.09 -8.30 -30.77
N ALA A 204 -10.65 -9.51 -30.59
CA ALA A 204 -11.43 -9.86 -29.41
C ALA A 204 -10.67 -9.63 -28.12
N THR A 205 -9.35 -9.89 -28.11
CA THR A 205 -8.49 -9.78 -26.92
C THR A 205 -7.63 -8.51 -26.88
N GLY A 206 -7.79 -7.58 -27.82
CA GLY A 206 -6.94 -6.38 -27.92
C GLY A 206 -5.45 -6.72 -28.03
N GLU A 207 -5.10 -7.74 -28.85
CA GLU A 207 -3.72 -8.21 -29.07
C GLU A 207 -3.04 -8.84 -27.83
N ASN A 208 -3.79 -9.18 -26.78
CA ASN A 208 -3.23 -9.78 -25.57
C ASN A 208 -2.73 -11.21 -25.82
N ILE A 209 -1.41 -11.39 -25.86
CA ILE A 209 -0.75 -12.67 -26.15
C ILE A 209 -1.20 -13.79 -25.19
N THR A 210 -1.38 -13.49 -23.92
CA THR A 210 -1.76 -14.48 -22.91
C THR A 210 -3.20 -14.96 -23.11
N GLU A 211 -4.10 -14.03 -23.43
CA GLU A 211 -5.51 -14.35 -23.68
C GLU A 211 -5.69 -15.11 -25.02
N ILE A 212 -4.99 -14.70 -26.06
CA ILE A 212 -5.00 -15.43 -27.36
C ILE A 212 -4.51 -16.86 -27.16
N ALA A 213 -3.36 -17.04 -26.47
CA ALA A 213 -2.79 -18.35 -26.22
C ALA A 213 -3.76 -19.25 -25.41
N SER A 214 -4.42 -18.70 -24.39
CA SER A 214 -5.41 -19.39 -23.59
C SER A 214 -6.66 -19.75 -24.38
N MET A 215 -7.20 -18.79 -25.17
CA MET A 215 -8.39 -18.95 -25.98
C MET A 215 -8.23 -20.06 -27.05
N LEU A 216 -7.08 -20.09 -27.70
CA LEU A 216 -6.78 -21.04 -28.75
C LEU A 216 -6.05 -22.30 -28.29
N ASN A 217 -5.79 -22.40 -26.97
CA ASN A 217 -5.05 -23.52 -26.37
C ASN A 217 -3.71 -23.80 -27.06
N ILE A 218 -2.93 -22.76 -27.32
CA ILE A 218 -1.61 -22.83 -27.98
C ILE A 218 -0.53 -22.21 -27.09
N ASP A 219 0.74 -22.57 -27.36
CA ASP A 219 1.87 -21.91 -26.73
C ASP A 219 1.94 -20.42 -27.07
N LYS A 220 2.33 -19.57 -26.11
CA LYS A 220 2.51 -18.13 -26.32
C LYS A 220 3.46 -17.81 -27.47
N ALA A 221 4.47 -18.65 -27.72
CA ALA A 221 5.38 -18.50 -28.85
C ALA A 221 4.67 -18.63 -30.20
N ARG A 222 3.60 -19.41 -30.29
CA ARG A 222 2.81 -19.62 -31.51
C ARG A 222 1.78 -18.51 -31.75
N VAL A 223 1.55 -17.62 -30.82
CA VAL A 223 0.60 -16.50 -31.00
C VAL A 223 1.00 -15.61 -32.18
N ALA A 224 2.29 -15.52 -32.51
CA ALA A 224 2.74 -14.80 -33.70
C ALA A 224 2.19 -15.39 -35.03
N GLU A 225 1.86 -16.68 -35.04
CA GLU A 225 1.31 -17.42 -36.19
C GLU A 225 -0.21 -17.24 -36.35
N VAL A 226 -0.89 -16.75 -35.29
CA VAL A 226 -2.34 -16.51 -35.26
C VAL A 226 -2.66 -15.34 -36.17
N GLN A 227 -3.16 -15.62 -37.34
CA GLN A 227 -3.59 -14.62 -38.33
C GLN A 227 -4.99 -14.97 -38.88
N GLY A 228 -5.74 -13.93 -39.25
CA GLY A 228 -7.06 -14.09 -39.81
C GLY A 228 -8.16 -14.37 -38.79
N ASP A 229 -9.25 -14.85 -39.27
CA ASP A 229 -10.46 -15.10 -38.55
C ASP A 229 -10.58 -16.59 -38.14
N PHE A 230 -11.40 -16.85 -37.16
CA PHE A 230 -11.71 -18.19 -36.67
C PHE A 230 -13.22 -18.39 -36.63
N GLU A 231 -13.67 -19.61 -36.93
CA GLU A 231 -15.05 -20.02 -36.77
C GLU A 231 -15.25 -20.73 -35.43
N MET A 232 -16.18 -20.25 -34.61
CA MET A 232 -16.67 -20.93 -33.41
C MET A 232 -17.96 -21.67 -33.77
N ALA A 233 -17.95 -22.99 -33.76
CA ALA A 233 -19.15 -23.83 -33.87
C ALA A 233 -19.72 -24.07 -32.46
N ILE A 234 -20.83 -23.44 -32.15
CA ILE A 234 -21.43 -23.44 -30.78
C ILE A 234 -22.05 -24.80 -30.50
N SER A 235 -21.51 -25.52 -29.51
CA SER A 235 -22.07 -26.80 -29.04
C SER A 235 -22.89 -26.65 -27.78
N GLU A 236 -22.58 -25.65 -26.92
CA GLU A 236 -23.25 -25.40 -25.68
C GLU A 236 -23.18 -23.91 -25.36
N ILE A 237 -24.27 -23.37 -24.83
CA ILE A 237 -24.32 -22.03 -24.24
C ILE A 237 -24.60 -22.22 -22.77
N ILE A 238 -23.80 -21.58 -21.91
CA ILE A 238 -23.97 -21.66 -20.46
C ILE A 238 -24.38 -20.26 -19.99
N VAL A 239 -25.56 -20.15 -19.43
CA VAL A 239 -26.09 -18.91 -18.84
C VAL A 239 -26.07 -18.99 -17.34
N VAL A 240 -25.94 -17.82 -16.69
CA VAL A 240 -26.03 -17.74 -15.23
C VAL A 240 -27.49 -17.46 -14.86
N LYS A 241 -28.19 -18.47 -14.35
CA LYS A 241 -29.50 -18.26 -13.72
C LYS A 241 -29.30 -17.60 -12.35
N PRO A 242 -29.76 -16.36 -12.15
CA PRO A 242 -29.58 -15.68 -10.85
C PRO A 242 -30.15 -16.51 -9.70
N ALA A 243 -29.45 -16.51 -8.57
CA ALA A 243 -29.93 -17.18 -7.37
C ALA A 243 -31.29 -16.63 -6.94
N GLU A 244 -32.15 -17.50 -6.41
CA GLU A 244 -33.42 -17.09 -5.83
C GLU A 244 -33.17 -16.44 -4.46
N ILE A 245 -34.02 -15.47 -4.10
CA ILE A 245 -33.99 -14.87 -2.76
C ILE A 245 -34.42 -15.93 -1.75
N GLY A 246 -33.50 -16.27 -0.83
CA GLY A 246 -33.74 -17.30 0.16
C GLY A 246 -32.51 -17.61 1.00
N GLU A 247 -32.65 -18.57 1.92
CA GLU A 247 -31.63 -18.90 2.93
C GLU A 247 -30.25 -19.24 2.34
N GLU A 248 -30.21 -19.88 1.17
CA GLU A 248 -28.98 -20.23 0.48
C GLU A 248 -28.21 -18.95 0.04
N LEU A 249 -28.91 -18.00 -0.58
CA LEU A 249 -28.34 -16.71 -0.97
C LEU A 249 -27.87 -15.93 0.26
N PHE A 250 -28.70 -15.88 1.31
CA PHE A 250 -28.38 -15.16 2.54
C PHE A 250 -27.12 -15.72 3.20
N THR A 251 -27.02 -17.05 3.25
CA THR A 251 -25.85 -17.74 3.80
C THR A 251 -24.59 -17.47 2.97
N ASN A 252 -24.72 -17.49 1.65
CA ASN A 252 -23.59 -17.25 0.75
C ASN A 252 -23.06 -15.82 0.81
N VAL A 253 -23.94 -14.84 1.04
CA VAL A 253 -23.59 -13.41 1.09
C VAL A 253 -23.11 -12.99 2.47
N PHE A 254 -23.82 -13.33 3.53
CA PHE A 254 -23.60 -12.82 4.88
C PHE A 254 -23.07 -13.86 5.87
N GLY A 255 -23.06 -15.13 5.49
CA GLY A 255 -22.72 -16.24 6.38
C GLY A 255 -23.93 -16.85 7.05
N LYS A 256 -23.72 -18.06 7.62
CA LYS A 256 -24.79 -18.85 8.23
C LYS A 256 -25.42 -18.13 9.43
N ASP A 257 -26.74 -18.24 9.57
CA ASP A 257 -27.53 -17.76 10.71
C ASP A 257 -27.41 -16.23 10.97
N LYS A 258 -27.05 -15.43 9.96
CA LYS A 258 -26.94 -13.96 10.05
C LYS A 258 -28.18 -13.23 9.55
N VAL A 259 -28.85 -13.78 8.56
CA VAL A 259 -30.03 -13.21 7.88
C VAL A 259 -31.04 -14.31 7.64
N HIS A 260 -32.30 -14.06 7.97
CA HIS A 260 -33.33 -15.11 7.99
C HIS A 260 -34.51 -14.87 7.03
N ASN A 261 -34.65 -13.64 6.53
CA ASN A 261 -35.74 -13.28 5.62
C ASN A 261 -35.32 -12.17 4.66
N GLU A 262 -36.13 -11.89 3.65
CA GLU A 262 -35.84 -10.90 2.61
C GLU A 262 -35.70 -9.46 3.17
N GLU A 263 -36.48 -9.09 4.19
CA GLU A 263 -36.43 -7.76 4.80
C GLU A 263 -35.08 -7.57 5.50
N GLU A 264 -34.63 -8.52 6.32
CA GLU A 264 -33.32 -8.53 6.95
C GLU A 264 -32.22 -8.56 5.92
N TYR A 265 -32.35 -9.29 4.81
CA TYR A 265 -31.37 -9.34 3.74
C TYR A 265 -31.21 -7.96 3.09
N ARG A 266 -32.31 -7.30 2.71
CA ARG A 266 -32.24 -5.96 2.11
C ARG A 266 -31.65 -4.93 3.07
N GLU A 267 -31.98 -5.03 4.36
CA GLU A 267 -31.36 -4.15 5.37
C GLU A 267 -29.87 -4.44 5.54
N ALA A 268 -29.46 -5.69 5.55
CA ALA A 268 -28.05 -6.06 5.61
C ALA A 268 -27.27 -5.58 4.38
N VAL A 269 -27.83 -5.68 3.17
CA VAL A 269 -27.25 -5.11 1.94
C VAL A 269 -27.14 -3.58 2.06
N LYS A 270 -28.17 -2.91 2.54
CA LYS A 270 -28.18 -1.46 2.76
C LYS A 270 -27.11 -1.03 3.75
N ASN A 271 -26.96 -1.75 4.85
CA ASN A 271 -25.93 -1.48 5.87
C ASN A 271 -24.52 -1.72 5.33
N MET A 272 -24.32 -2.73 4.49
CA MET A 272 -23.04 -2.99 3.84
C MET A 272 -22.65 -1.84 2.89
N ILE A 273 -23.58 -1.41 2.02
CA ILE A 273 -23.37 -0.27 1.12
C ILE A 273 -23.10 1.01 1.94
N SER A 274 -23.89 1.23 3.00
CA SER A 274 -23.69 2.38 3.90
C SER A 274 -22.31 2.40 4.52
N GLY A 275 -21.79 1.26 4.97
CA GLY A 275 -20.44 1.15 5.51
C GLY A 275 -19.35 1.48 4.49
N GLU A 276 -19.51 1.02 3.25
CA GLU A 276 -18.58 1.36 2.16
C GLU A 276 -18.62 2.87 1.82
N LEU A 277 -19.83 3.44 1.73
CA LEU A 277 -20.01 4.85 1.43
C LEU A 277 -19.53 5.76 2.58
N GLN A 278 -19.68 5.32 3.84
CA GLN A 278 -19.11 6.05 4.98
C GLN A 278 -17.59 6.12 4.90
N GLY A 279 -16.93 5.03 4.51
CA GLY A 279 -15.49 5.03 4.27
C GLY A 279 -15.07 6.07 3.21
N ASN A 280 -15.85 6.21 2.15
CA ASN A 280 -15.65 7.24 1.12
C ASN A 280 -15.89 8.65 1.67
N SER A 281 -16.94 8.86 2.46
CA SER A 281 -17.25 10.13 3.12
C SER A 281 -16.12 10.56 4.06
N ASP A 282 -15.59 9.64 4.85
CA ASP A 282 -14.47 9.87 5.76
C ASP A 282 -13.17 10.19 5.01
N MET A 283 -12.95 9.57 3.86
CA MET A 283 -11.79 9.87 3.01
C MET A 283 -11.91 11.29 2.42
N ILE A 284 -13.07 11.64 1.88
CA ILE A 284 -13.34 12.99 1.34
C ILE A 284 -13.22 14.04 2.45
N PHE A 285 -13.74 13.74 3.65
CA PHE A 285 -13.60 14.64 4.81
C PHE A 285 -12.13 14.89 5.15
N ARG A 286 -11.29 13.85 5.20
CA ARG A 286 -9.85 13.99 5.46
C ARG A 286 -9.16 14.85 4.40
N TRP A 287 -9.48 14.66 3.13
CA TRP A 287 -8.97 15.51 2.05
C TRP A 287 -9.44 16.95 2.14
N SER A 288 -10.72 17.14 2.46
CA SER A 288 -11.31 18.46 2.64
C SER A 288 -10.69 19.19 3.84
N ALA A 289 -10.46 18.47 4.96
CA ALA A 289 -9.77 19.00 6.12
C ALA A 289 -8.35 19.43 5.76
N ARG A 290 -7.58 18.53 5.11
CA ARG A 290 -6.23 18.87 4.63
C ARG A 290 -6.26 20.11 3.74
N LYS A 291 -7.20 20.19 2.79
CA LYS A 291 -7.31 21.35 1.90
C LYS A 291 -7.59 22.64 2.67
N VAL A 292 -8.59 22.64 3.55
CA VAL A 292 -8.96 23.82 4.35
C VAL A 292 -7.79 24.33 5.19
N TYR A 293 -7.09 23.44 5.86
CA TYR A 293 -5.96 23.81 6.71
C TYR A 293 -4.72 24.19 5.89
N MET A 294 -4.45 23.54 4.78
CA MET A 294 -3.34 23.90 3.88
C MET A 294 -3.58 25.23 3.17
N ASP A 295 -4.81 25.52 2.76
CA ASP A 295 -5.15 26.83 2.17
C ASP A 295 -4.95 27.97 3.19
N LYS A 296 -5.11 27.72 4.50
CA LYS A 296 -4.97 28.72 5.55
C LYS A 296 -3.54 28.84 6.09
N TYR A 297 -2.83 27.73 6.25
CA TYR A 297 -1.54 27.68 6.93
C TYR A 297 -0.38 27.17 6.07
N GLY A 298 -0.63 26.71 4.85
CA GLY A 298 0.37 26.11 3.97
C GLY A 298 1.46 27.05 3.44
N ASP A 299 1.27 28.39 3.58
CA ASP A 299 2.26 29.39 3.17
C ASP A 299 3.47 29.49 4.13
N MET A 300 3.48 28.68 5.21
CA MET A 300 4.62 28.65 6.12
C MET A 300 5.93 28.33 5.40
N GLN A 301 7.00 28.99 5.80
CA GLN A 301 8.33 28.80 5.23
C GLN A 301 9.10 27.76 6.05
N LEU A 302 9.49 26.67 5.40
CA LEU A 302 10.36 25.66 6.00
C LEU A 302 11.83 26.01 5.77
N PRO A 303 12.75 25.58 6.65
CA PRO A 303 14.19 25.77 6.47
C PRO A 303 14.75 24.85 5.36
N ALA A 304 14.34 25.11 4.10
CA ALA A 304 14.58 24.25 2.94
C ALA A 304 16.06 23.90 2.75
N ALA A 305 16.97 24.90 2.89
CA ALA A 305 18.41 24.67 2.73
C ALA A 305 18.98 23.65 3.72
N LEU A 306 18.52 23.69 5.00
CA LEU A 306 18.97 22.75 6.03
C LEU A 306 18.35 21.37 5.80
N LEU A 307 17.08 21.29 5.39
CA LEU A 307 16.41 20.02 5.11
C LEU A 307 17.00 19.35 3.86
N THR A 308 17.34 20.09 2.82
CA THR A 308 18.06 19.58 1.66
C THR A 308 19.44 19.03 2.06
N LYS A 309 20.18 19.78 2.87
CA LYS A 309 21.46 19.32 3.42
C LYS A 309 21.32 18.06 4.27
N TRP A 310 20.27 17.98 5.09
CA TRP A 310 19.96 16.78 5.87
C TRP A 310 19.64 15.56 5.00
N LEU A 311 18.86 15.72 3.93
CA LEU A 311 18.58 14.64 2.97
C LEU A 311 19.88 14.07 2.36
N MET A 312 20.84 14.94 2.03
CA MET A 312 22.15 14.52 1.51
C MET A 312 22.95 13.68 2.51
N THR A 313 22.81 13.92 3.83
CA THR A 313 23.51 13.11 4.83
C THR A 313 22.97 11.68 4.97
N ARG A 314 21.76 11.41 4.49
CA ARG A 314 21.14 10.07 4.56
C ARG A 314 21.56 9.14 3.43
N ASN A 315 22.08 9.69 2.33
CA ASN A 315 22.50 8.92 1.17
C ASN A 315 23.73 9.60 0.53
N GLU A 316 24.86 8.95 0.60
CA GLU A 316 26.15 9.45 0.07
C GLU A 316 26.14 9.69 -1.46
N GLU A 317 25.21 9.04 -2.19
CA GLU A 317 25.07 9.22 -3.62
C GLU A 317 24.07 10.35 -4.00
N MET A 318 23.47 11.01 -3.01
CA MET A 318 22.49 12.06 -3.24
C MET A 318 23.16 13.38 -3.58
N THR A 319 22.91 13.89 -4.77
CA THR A 319 23.36 15.23 -5.17
C THR A 319 22.44 16.31 -4.61
N GLU A 320 22.94 17.55 -4.51
CA GLU A 320 22.14 18.70 -4.05
C GLU A 320 20.88 18.91 -4.89
N GLU A 321 20.96 18.75 -6.21
CA GLU A 321 19.81 18.83 -7.13
C GLU A 321 18.73 17.78 -6.77
N LYS A 322 19.13 16.52 -6.62
CA LYS A 322 18.22 15.44 -6.26
C LYS A 322 17.58 15.64 -4.89
N ALA A 323 18.38 16.12 -3.91
CA ALA A 323 17.88 16.42 -2.57
C ALA A 323 16.86 17.57 -2.59
N ALA A 324 17.09 18.61 -3.42
CA ALA A 324 16.14 19.70 -3.60
C ALA A 324 14.84 19.26 -4.27
N GLU A 325 14.92 18.38 -5.28
CA GLU A 325 13.74 17.79 -5.90
C GLU A 325 12.95 16.92 -4.91
N GLU A 326 13.63 16.09 -4.12
CA GLU A 326 13.00 15.25 -3.12
C GLU A 326 12.35 16.10 -2.03
N PHE A 327 13.02 17.12 -1.53
CA PHE A 327 12.45 18.08 -0.60
C PHE A 327 11.19 18.73 -1.18
N SER A 328 11.22 19.19 -2.43
CA SER A 328 10.04 19.79 -3.09
C SER A 328 8.83 18.85 -3.16
N ARG A 329 9.08 17.55 -3.33
CA ARG A 329 7.98 16.55 -3.34
C ARG A 329 7.37 16.34 -1.96
N MET A 330 8.19 16.34 -0.91
CA MET A 330 7.74 16.10 0.46
C MET A 330 7.36 17.37 1.24
N GLU A 331 7.63 18.55 0.71
CA GLU A 331 7.37 19.83 1.40
C GLU A 331 5.90 19.99 1.81
N SER A 332 4.97 19.68 0.89
CA SER A 332 3.53 19.78 1.16
C SER A 332 3.08 18.79 2.26
N ASP A 333 3.65 17.59 2.27
CA ASP A 333 3.32 16.59 3.28
C ASP A 333 3.92 16.94 4.65
N LEU A 334 5.13 17.49 4.66
CA LEU A 334 5.77 17.97 5.89
C LEU A 334 5.00 19.14 6.49
N LYS A 335 4.57 20.12 5.67
CA LYS A 335 3.69 21.22 6.11
C LYS A 335 2.39 20.71 6.69
N TRP A 336 1.75 19.75 6.00
CA TRP A 336 0.53 19.13 6.50
C TRP A 336 0.75 18.42 7.83
N GLN A 337 1.85 17.68 7.99
CA GLN A 337 2.17 17.01 9.26
C GLN A 337 2.30 18.00 10.41
N LEU A 338 2.99 19.12 10.20
CA LEU A 338 3.15 20.16 11.23
C LEU A 338 1.80 20.79 11.63
N ILE A 339 0.93 21.01 10.65
CA ILE A 339 -0.42 21.51 10.90
C ILE A 339 -1.22 20.48 11.70
N LEU A 340 -1.19 19.22 11.28
CA LEU A 340 -1.92 18.13 11.92
C LEU A 340 -1.47 17.92 13.36
N ASP A 341 -0.17 17.94 13.62
CA ASP A 341 0.38 17.83 14.98
C ASP A 341 -0.19 18.93 15.89
N LYS A 342 -0.30 20.16 15.38
CA LYS A 342 -0.92 21.27 16.11
C LYS A 342 -2.42 21.10 16.31
N VAL A 343 -3.14 20.58 15.32
CA VAL A 343 -4.56 20.26 15.45
C VAL A 343 -4.77 19.21 16.56
N VAL A 344 -3.98 18.14 16.53
CA VAL A 344 -4.03 17.07 17.52
C VAL A 344 -3.72 17.59 18.93
N GLU A 345 -2.68 18.43 19.06
CA GLU A 345 -2.31 19.08 20.32
C GLU A 345 -3.44 19.95 20.87
N ASN A 346 -3.99 20.84 20.03
CA ASN A 346 -5.04 21.79 20.42
C ASN A 346 -6.37 21.11 20.77
N LEU A 347 -6.69 19.98 20.12
CA LEU A 347 -7.86 19.17 20.43
C LEU A 347 -7.65 18.24 21.63
N GLY A 348 -6.41 18.12 22.11
CA GLY A 348 -6.06 17.21 23.22
C GLY A 348 -6.26 15.74 22.89
N VAL A 349 -6.21 15.37 21.60
CA VAL A 349 -6.37 13.98 21.16
C VAL A 349 -5.16 13.17 21.62
N LYS A 350 -5.45 12.05 22.28
CA LYS A 350 -4.43 11.07 22.67
C LYS A 350 -4.77 9.76 21.98
N VAL A 351 -3.77 9.12 21.43
CA VAL A 351 -3.90 7.78 20.85
C VAL A 351 -3.53 6.79 21.95
N GLU A 352 -4.53 6.04 22.39
CA GLU A 352 -4.32 4.97 23.38
C GLU A 352 -3.99 3.65 22.65
N ARG A 353 -3.48 2.67 23.40
CA ARG A 353 -3.11 1.37 22.81
C ARG A 353 -4.29 0.65 22.18
N GLU A 354 -5.48 0.83 22.77
CA GLU A 354 -6.72 0.28 22.28
C GLU A 354 -7.08 0.80 20.88
N ASP A 355 -6.86 2.08 20.61
CA ASP A 355 -7.10 2.72 19.31
C ASP A 355 -6.17 2.13 18.25
N LEU A 356 -4.89 1.94 18.61
CA LEU A 356 -3.90 1.32 17.73
C LEU A 356 -4.26 -0.14 17.42
N LEU A 357 -4.75 -0.88 18.42
CA LEU A 357 -5.16 -2.27 18.24
C LEU A 357 -6.38 -2.38 17.33
N GLU A 358 -7.38 -1.52 17.48
CA GLU A 358 -8.55 -1.47 16.59
C GLU A 358 -8.16 -1.12 15.15
N PHE A 359 -7.28 -0.15 14.98
CA PHE A 359 -6.75 0.18 13.66
C PHE A 359 -5.98 -1.00 13.02
N ALA A 360 -5.11 -1.65 13.80
CA ALA A 360 -4.35 -2.81 13.35
C ALA A 360 -5.25 -4.01 13.00
N LYS A 361 -6.35 -4.24 13.75
CA LYS A 361 -7.36 -5.25 13.41
C LYS A 361 -8.04 -4.94 12.08
N GLY A 362 -8.37 -3.68 11.81
CA GLY A 362 -8.93 -3.26 10.52
C GLY A 362 -7.96 -3.47 9.35
N LEU A 363 -6.66 -3.27 9.56
CA LEU A 363 -5.63 -3.59 8.57
C LEU A 363 -5.52 -5.11 8.34
N ALA A 364 -5.48 -5.90 9.42
CA ALA A 364 -5.40 -7.35 9.36
C ALA A 364 -6.59 -7.94 8.60
N ALA A 365 -7.82 -7.53 8.92
CA ALA A 365 -9.03 -7.99 8.25
C ALA A 365 -9.01 -7.69 6.74
N ARG A 366 -8.58 -6.48 6.36
CA ARG A 366 -8.43 -6.10 4.95
C ARG A 366 -7.38 -6.95 4.23
N GLN A 367 -6.26 -7.23 4.88
CA GLN A 367 -5.20 -8.05 4.31
C GLN A 367 -5.67 -9.50 4.11
N PHE A 368 -6.37 -10.08 5.09
CA PHE A 368 -6.97 -11.41 4.94
C PHE A 368 -7.99 -11.46 3.80
N ALA A 369 -8.85 -10.44 3.68
CA ALA A 369 -9.82 -10.35 2.60
C ALA A 369 -9.17 -10.30 1.20
N GLN A 370 -8.04 -9.62 1.05
CA GLN A 370 -7.27 -9.60 -0.20
C GLN A 370 -6.77 -11.00 -0.61
N TYR A 371 -6.49 -11.88 0.35
CA TYR A 371 -6.13 -13.28 0.12
C TYR A 371 -7.34 -14.22 0.02
N GLY A 372 -8.56 -13.68 -0.06
CA GLY A 372 -9.80 -14.45 -0.15
C GLY A 372 -10.26 -15.08 1.16
N MET A 373 -9.64 -14.72 2.28
CA MET A 373 -9.98 -15.24 3.61
C MET A 373 -10.98 -14.29 4.28
N THR A 374 -12.27 -14.48 4.04
CA THR A 374 -13.33 -13.60 4.56
C THR A 374 -13.95 -14.06 5.87
N ASN A 375 -13.71 -15.31 6.29
CA ASN A 375 -14.28 -15.91 7.51
C ASN A 375 -13.18 -16.23 8.53
N ILE A 376 -12.44 -15.19 8.96
CA ILE A 376 -11.43 -15.32 10.01
C ILE A 376 -12.07 -14.93 11.35
N ASP A 377 -11.81 -15.72 12.38
CA ASP A 377 -12.29 -15.41 13.74
C ASP A 377 -11.57 -14.19 14.34
N ASP A 378 -12.28 -13.50 15.23
CA ASP A 378 -11.79 -12.27 15.86
C ASP A 378 -10.49 -12.48 16.67
N GLU A 379 -10.27 -13.68 17.23
CA GLU A 379 -9.08 -14.00 18.00
C GLU A 379 -7.84 -14.06 17.09
N THR A 380 -7.98 -14.66 15.92
CA THR A 380 -6.93 -14.72 14.89
C THR A 380 -6.61 -13.32 14.35
N ILE A 381 -7.62 -12.50 14.08
CA ILE A 381 -7.44 -11.11 13.65
C ILE A 381 -6.72 -10.30 14.74
N ALA A 382 -7.12 -10.44 16.01
CA ALA A 382 -6.50 -9.73 17.12
C ALA A 382 -5.03 -10.13 17.31
N LYS A 383 -4.72 -11.42 17.24
CA LYS A 383 -3.34 -11.93 17.31
C LYS A 383 -2.45 -11.39 16.20
N TYR A 384 -2.98 -11.33 14.97
CA TYR A 384 -2.25 -10.79 13.84
C TYR A 384 -2.04 -9.26 13.99
N ALA A 385 -3.05 -8.55 14.49
CA ALA A 385 -2.95 -7.12 14.80
C ALA A 385 -1.88 -6.82 15.86
N GLU A 386 -1.77 -7.63 16.91
CA GLU A 386 -0.69 -7.49 17.90
C GLU A 386 0.70 -7.71 17.29
N ASN A 387 0.83 -8.64 16.35
CA ASN A 387 2.09 -8.86 15.62
C ASN A 387 2.45 -7.64 14.75
N ILE A 388 1.47 -7.03 14.07
CA ILE A 388 1.67 -5.78 13.31
C ILE A 388 2.21 -4.69 14.23
N LEU A 389 1.62 -4.50 15.42
CA LEU A 389 2.05 -3.49 16.38
C LEU A 389 3.40 -3.80 17.04
N ALA A 390 3.80 -5.06 17.10
CA ALA A 390 5.09 -5.48 17.65
C ALA A 390 6.24 -5.38 16.62
N ASP A 391 5.93 -5.27 15.33
CA ASP A 391 6.93 -5.14 14.28
C ASP A 391 7.52 -3.74 14.27
N LYS A 392 8.84 -3.66 14.44
CA LYS A 392 9.59 -2.39 14.44
C LYS A 392 9.50 -1.59 13.13
N GLN A 393 8.98 -2.17 12.06
CA GLN A 393 8.72 -1.46 10.82
C GLN A 393 7.45 -0.59 10.90
N TYR A 394 6.56 -0.87 11.85
CA TYR A 394 5.29 -0.14 12.05
C TYR A 394 5.27 0.64 13.39
N ALA A 395 6.36 0.58 14.16
CA ALA A 395 6.49 1.24 15.46
C ALA A 395 7.05 2.68 15.35
#